data_17371e97a42176b6a28388648a3a7708
#
_entry.id   17371e97a42176b6a28388648a3a7708
#
_cell.length_a   1.000
_cell.length_b   1.000
_cell.length_c   1.000
_cell.angle_alpha   90.00
_cell.angle_beta   90.00
_cell.angle_gamma   90.00
#
_symmetry.space_group_name_H-M   'P 1'
#
loop_
_entity.id
_entity.type
_entity.pdbx_description
1 polymer ?
#
loop_
_entity_poly.entity_id
_entity_poly.type
_entity_poly.pdbx_seq_one_letter_code
_entity_poly.pdbx_strand_id
1 'polypeptide(L)'
;MALFEATGLSKRFGDQVVLEDITLSFEESKLSGIMGPNGAGKTTCFNVLTGLHRPDRGKVWFAGEDITGLAPRAIARKGISRSFQIMNLFNDYSALDNVLVATPNVRARGFDCWHDLGADSTAQEAAARVLARVGLAGKEQAKARSLSYGERRALEIGVALAAQPRMLFLDEPTAGLGAEGTARLAELVAELKRQLTIVIIEHDMQFLFKLADKVSVIHWGQVIAEGTPEQLKENEWVRRSNLGRLQAT
;
A
#
# COMPACT_ATOMS: atom_id res chain seq x y z
N MET A 1 8.26 -18.22 3.33
CA MET A 1 9.57 -17.58 3.10
C MET A 1 9.32 -16.09 2.97
N ALA A 2 10.15 -15.24 3.56
CA ALA A 2 9.94 -13.80 3.46
C ALA A 2 10.18 -13.34 2.02
N LEU A 3 9.21 -12.59 1.47
CA LEU A 3 9.35 -11.93 0.18
C LEU A 3 10.05 -10.59 0.31
N PHE A 4 9.83 -9.92 1.45
CA PHE A 4 10.38 -8.60 1.74
C PHE A 4 10.93 -8.58 3.17
N GLU A 5 12.13 -8.09 3.32
CA GLU A 5 12.81 -7.98 4.61
C GLU A 5 13.42 -6.58 4.78
N ALA A 6 13.29 -6.05 5.97
CA ALA A 6 13.93 -4.83 6.39
C ALA A 6 14.65 -5.10 7.70
N THR A 7 15.95 -4.80 7.79
CA THR A 7 16.77 -5.13 8.97
C THR A 7 17.51 -3.90 9.46
N GLY A 8 17.30 -3.58 10.74
CA GLY A 8 18.05 -2.53 11.43
C GLY A 8 17.86 -1.13 10.86
N LEU A 9 16.67 -0.82 10.29
CA LEU A 9 16.43 0.46 9.64
C LEU A 9 16.42 1.59 10.65
N SER A 10 17.23 2.60 10.39
CA SER A 10 17.22 3.86 11.15
C SER A 10 17.07 5.04 10.20
N LYS A 11 16.33 6.07 10.64
CA LYS A 11 16.11 7.30 9.87
C LYS A 11 16.03 8.52 10.77
N ARG A 12 16.77 9.55 10.39
CA ARG A 12 16.80 10.86 11.06
C ARG A 12 16.40 11.96 10.08
N PHE A 13 15.84 13.03 10.62
CA PHE A 13 15.61 14.29 9.93
C PHE A 13 16.21 15.40 10.81
N GLY A 14 17.34 15.95 10.37
CA GLY A 14 18.15 16.81 11.20
C GLY A 14 18.61 16.06 12.47
N ASP A 15 18.33 16.61 13.65
CA ASP A 15 18.66 15.98 14.92
C ASP A 15 17.61 15.00 15.44
N GLN A 16 16.43 14.96 14.83
CA GLN A 16 15.34 14.09 15.26
C GLN A 16 15.50 12.69 14.71
N VAL A 17 15.64 11.70 15.58
CA VAL A 17 15.53 10.26 15.23
C VAL A 17 14.05 9.92 15.11
N VAL A 18 13.64 9.41 13.94
CA VAL A 18 12.25 9.03 13.65
C VAL A 18 12.08 7.52 13.57
N LEU A 19 13.09 6.81 13.08
CA LEU A 19 13.15 5.35 13.11
C LEU A 19 14.46 4.92 13.77
N GLU A 20 14.37 3.93 14.63
CA GLU A 20 15.51 3.38 15.34
C GLU A 20 15.43 1.85 15.36
N ASP A 21 16.35 1.21 14.64
CA ASP A 21 16.50 -0.25 14.58
C ASP A 21 15.24 -1.02 14.17
N ILE A 22 14.48 -0.51 13.19
CA ILE A 22 13.27 -1.17 12.67
C ILE A 22 13.68 -2.43 11.91
N THR A 23 13.18 -3.58 12.36
CA THR A 23 13.30 -4.87 11.68
C THR A 23 11.90 -5.40 11.41
N LEU A 24 11.59 -5.68 10.13
CA LEU A 24 10.29 -6.15 9.64
C LEU A 24 10.48 -7.23 8.58
N SER A 25 9.55 -8.17 8.54
CA SER A 25 9.55 -9.25 7.55
C SER A 25 8.13 -9.53 7.06
N PHE A 26 7.95 -9.56 5.74
CA PHE A 26 6.65 -9.80 5.10
C PHE A 26 6.71 -11.06 4.25
N GLU A 27 5.86 -12.02 4.57
CA GLU A 27 5.77 -13.29 3.87
C GLU A 27 5.00 -13.15 2.56
N GLU A 28 5.37 -13.97 1.56
CA GLU A 28 4.70 -14.01 0.26
C GLU A 28 3.24 -14.46 0.41
N SER A 29 2.34 -13.82 -0.34
CA SER A 29 0.89 -14.10 -0.35
C SER A 29 0.22 -13.97 1.03
N LYS A 30 0.76 -13.06 1.87
CA LYS A 30 0.20 -12.70 3.17
C LYS A 30 -0.14 -11.21 3.23
N LEU A 31 -1.08 -10.89 4.11
CA LEU A 31 -1.38 -9.51 4.46
C LEU A 31 -0.74 -9.18 5.81
N SER A 32 0.19 -8.23 5.79
CA SER A 32 0.82 -7.70 6.99
C SER A 32 0.33 -6.31 7.29
N GLY A 33 0.06 -6.04 8.55
CA GLY A 33 -0.31 -4.73 9.06
C GLY A 33 0.85 -4.03 9.74
N ILE A 34 0.94 -2.72 9.59
CA ILE A 34 1.78 -1.85 10.41
C ILE A 34 0.85 -0.86 11.11
N MET A 35 0.85 -0.86 12.42
CA MET A 35 0.03 0.04 13.21
C MET A 35 0.84 0.81 14.25
N GLY A 36 0.23 1.82 14.84
CA GLY A 36 0.85 2.63 15.90
C GLY A 36 0.16 3.99 16.02
N PRO A 37 0.43 4.75 17.09
CA PRO A 37 -0.13 6.08 17.28
C PRO A 37 0.37 7.08 16.24
N ASN A 38 -0.27 8.24 16.20
CA ASN A 38 0.21 9.35 15.37
C ASN A 38 1.60 9.80 15.85
N GLY A 39 2.50 10.07 14.90
CA GLY A 39 3.88 10.40 15.22
C GLY A 39 4.80 9.22 15.54
N ALA A 40 4.30 7.97 15.53
CA ALA A 40 5.12 6.79 15.84
C ALA A 40 6.21 6.47 14.79
N GLY A 41 6.21 7.15 13.63
CA GLY A 41 7.16 6.88 12.55
C GLY A 41 6.62 6.00 11.42
N LYS A 42 5.35 5.60 11.45
CA LYS A 42 4.74 4.69 10.44
C LYS A 42 4.93 5.18 8.99
N THR A 43 4.55 6.41 8.69
CA THR A 43 4.68 7.00 7.35
C THR A 43 6.15 7.10 6.94
N THR A 44 7.06 7.42 7.86
CA THR A 44 8.50 7.41 7.58
C THR A 44 8.99 6.00 7.28
N CYS A 45 8.57 5.00 8.06
CA CYS A 45 8.87 3.60 7.81
C CYS A 45 8.40 3.18 6.41
N PHE A 46 7.14 3.45 6.07
CA PHE A 46 6.56 3.20 4.75
C PHE A 46 7.38 3.85 3.62
N ASN A 47 7.77 5.12 3.80
CA ASN A 47 8.55 5.85 2.82
C ASN A 47 9.97 5.29 2.66
N VAL A 48 10.57 4.75 3.72
CA VAL A 48 11.85 4.05 3.66
C VAL A 48 11.69 2.71 2.93
N LEU A 49 10.68 1.90 3.29
CA LEU A 49 10.42 0.59 2.67
C LEU A 49 10.12 0.70 1.17
N THR A 50 9.50 1.80 0.74
CA THR A 50 9.11 2.06 -0.66
C THR A 50 10.07 2.98 -1.42
N GLY A 51 11.24 3.32 -0.82
CA GLY A 51 12.34 4.04 -1.46
C GLY A 51 12.14 5.55 -1.62
N LEU A 52 11.09 6.14 -1.03
CA LEU A 52 10.93 7.60 -1.03
C LEU A 52 11.96 8.29 -0.13
N HIS A 53 12.34 7.62 0.96
CA HIS A 53 13.44 8.03 1.82
C HIS A 53 14.52 6.94 1.87
N ARG A 54 15.76 7.36 1.73
CA ARG A 54 16.90 6.47 1.96
C ARG A 54 17.08 6.29 3.47
N PRO A 55 17.23 5.05 3.97
CA PRO A 55 17.57 4.84 5.38
C PRO A 55 19.00 5.34 5.66
N ASP A 56 19.26 5.78 6.88
CA ASP A 56 20.58 6.19 7.31
C ASP A 56 21.41 4.98 7.76
N ARG A 57 20.71 3.92 8.26
CA ARG A 57 21.28 2.62 8.60
C ARG A 57 20.30 1.51 8.24
N GLY A 58 20.83 0.28 8.18
CA GLY A 58 20.04 -0.91 7.89
C GLY A 58 19.91 -1.18 6.41
N LYS A 59 19.19 -2.24 6.10
CA LYS A 59 19.02 -2.75 4.73
C LYS A 59 17.59 -3.18 4.46
N VAL A 60 17.23 -3.13 3.17
CA VAL A 60 15.93 -3.58 2.65
C VAL A 60 16.17 -4.58 1.53
N TRP A 61 15.51 -5.73 1.60
CA TRP A 61 15.61 -6.80 0.63
C TRP A 61 14.25 -7.14 0.06
N PHE A 62 14.19 -7.41 -1.23
CA PHE A 62 12.98 -7.89 -1.91
C PHE A 62 13.32 -9.05 -2.81
N ALA A 63 12.66 -10.20 -2.61
CA ALA A 63 12.92 -11.44 -3.33
C ALA A 63 14.42 -11.83 -3.35
N GLY A 64 15.14 -11.60 -2.24
CA GLY A 64 16.56 -11.89 -2.09
C GLY A 64 17.51 -10.82 -2.66
N GLU A 65 17.00 -9.77 -3.29
CA GLU A 65 17.83 -8.68 -3.83
C GLU A 65 17.88 -7.49 -2.86
N ASP A 66 19.04 -6.88 -2.67
CA ASP A 66 19.21 -5.64 -1.91
C ASP A 66 18.63 -4.46 -2.71
N ILE A 67 17.57 -3.85 -2.17
CA ILE A 67 16.89 -2.69 -2.76
C ILE A 67 17.10 -1.42 -1.93
N THR A 68 18.03 -1.44 -0.98
CA THR A 68 18.28 -0.34 -0.05
C THR A 68 18.60 0.96 -0.77
N GLY A 69 17.78 1.99 -0.52
CA GLY A 69 17.97 3.31 -1.09
C GLY A 69 17.76 3.43 -2.60
N LEU A 70 17.20 2.40 -3.24
CA LEU A 70 16.77 2.53 -4.64
C LEU A 70 15.62 3.54 -4.73
N ALA A 71 15.61 4.30 -5.84
CA ALA A 71 14.52 5.23 -6.12
C ALA A 71 13.19 4.49 -6.32
N PRO A 72 12.03 5.12 -6.00
CA PRO A 72 10.70 4.49 -6.12
C PRO A 72 10.43 3.88 -7.50
N ARG A 73 10.89 4.52 -8.59
CA ARG A 73 10.76 3.99 -9.95
C ARG A 73 11.49 2.66 -10.14
N ALA A 74 12.65 2.49 -9.55
CA ALA A 74 13.42 1.24 -9.62
C ALA A 74 12.73 0.14 -8.80
N ILE A 75 12.23 0.47 -7.62
CA ILE A 75 11.45 -0.42 -6.74
C ILE A 75 10.17 -0.88 -7.46
N ALA A 76 9.45 0.04 -8.11
CA ALA A 76 8.25 -0.29 -8.86
C ALA A 76 8.51 -1.26 -10.03
N ARG A 77 9.68 -1.15 -10.70
CA ARG A 77 10.08 -2.09 -11.76
C ARG A 77 10.37 -3.49 -11.25
N LYS A 78 10.68 -3.65 -9.98
CA LYS A 78 10.88 -4.96 -9.33
C LYS A 78 9.57 -5.63 -8.92
N GLY A 79 8.43 -4.95 -9.10
CA GLY A 79 7.10 -5.49 -8.78
C GLY A 79 6.56 -5.08 -7.41
N ILE A 80 7.03 -3.95 -6.87
CA ILE A 80 6.45 -3.33 -5.67
C ILE A 80 5.65 -2.11 -6.08
N SER A 81 4.34 -2.11 -5.81
CA SER A 81 3.48 -0.94 -5.98
C SER A 81 3.08 -0.35 -4.64
N ARG A 82 2.78 0.95 -4.63
CA ARG A 82 2.26 1.64 -3.45
C ARG A 82 1.08 2.53 -3.82
N SER A 83 0.10 2.62 -2.94
CA SER A 83 -0.84 3.73 -2.96
C SER A 83 -0.22 4.94 -2.25
N PHE A 84 -0.73 6.12 -2.54
CA PHE A 84 -0.30 7.34 -1.89
C PHE A 84 -1.34 7.81 -0.88
N GLN A 85 -0.92 8.46 0.20
CA GLN A 85 -1.84 9.08 1.15
C GLN A 85 -2.66 10.21 0.49
N ILE A 86 -2.06 10.93 -0.47
CA ILE A 86 -2.75 11.89 -1.34
C ILE A 86 -2.99 11.21 -2.67
N MET A 87 -4.25 11.16 -3.10
CA MET A 87 -4.65 10.54 -4.37
C MET A 87 -3.98 11.23 -5.55
N ASN A 88 -3.07 10.53 -6.23
CA ASN A 88 -2.37 10.99 -7.42
C ASN A 88 -3.05 10.46 -8.69
N LEU A 89 -4.25 10.98 -8.97
CA LEU A 89 -5.00 10.65 -10.17
C LEU A 89 -4.94 11.79 -11.18
N PHE A 90 -4.93 11.46 -12.45
CA PHE A 90 -5.14 12.43 -13.53
C PHE A 90 -6.62 12.81 -13.59
N ASN A 91 -6.98 13.87 -12.88
CA ASN A 91 -8.37 14.26 -12.60
C ASN A 91 -9.21 14.51 -13.86
N ASP A 92 -8.62 15.03 -14.92
CA ASP A 92 -9.30 15.37 -16.18
C ASP A 92 -9.36 14.21 -17.18
N TYR A 93 -8.67 13.12 -16.89
CA TYR A 93 -8.65 11.89 -17.68
C TYR A 93 -9.70 10.90 -17.18
N SER A 94 -10.09 9.96 -18.03
CA SER A 94 -11.04 8.91 -17.68
C SER A 94 -10.43 7.94 -16.65
N ALA A 95 -11.30 7.15 -15.99
CA ALA A 95 -10.84 6.07 -15.12
C ALA A 95 -9.99 5.07 -15.91
N LEU A 96 -10.39 4.75 -17.14
CA LEU A 96 -9.64 3.87 -18.03
C LEU A 96 -8.25 4.40 -18.33
N ASP A 97 -8.11 5.69 -18.69
CA ASP A 97 -6.82 6.30 -18.98
C ASP A 97 -5.88 6.27 -17.77
N ASN A 98 -6.42 6.57 -16.58
CA ASN A 98 -5.66 6.50 -15.34
C ASN A 98 -5.05 5.11 -15.09
N VAL A 99 -5.80 4.05 -15.37
CA VAL A 99 -5.32 2.67 -15.23
C VAL A 99 -4.38 2.30 -16.36
N LEU A 100 -4.71 2.69 -17.60
CA LEU A 100 -3.99 2.34 -18.82
C LEU A 100 -2.52 2.78 -18.76
N VAL A 101 -2.24 4.01 -18.32
CA VAL A 101 -0.87 4.54 -18.22
C VAL A 101 0.02 3.77 -17.23
N ALA A 102 -0.57 3.02 -16.30
CA ALA A 102 0.15 2.21 -15.33
C ALA A 102 0.43 0.79 -15.80
N THR A 103 -0.18 0.33 -16.91
CA THR A 103 0.00 -1.02 -17.43
C THR A 103 1.45 -1.26 -17.91
N PRO A 104 1.98 -2.49 -17.76
CA PRO A 104 3.37 -2.80 -18.16
C PRO A 104 3.66 -2.50 -19.62
N ASN A 105 2.73 -2.81 -20.52
CA ASN A 105 2.88 -2.58 -21.97
C ASN A 105 3.08 -1.10 -22.29
N VAL A 106 2.31 -0.21 -21.66
CA VAL A 106 2.44 1.24 -21.86
C VAL A 106 3.71 1.75 -21.20
N ARG A 107 4.05 1.30 -19.99
CA ARG A 107 5.27 1.70 -19.30
C ARG A 107 6.55 1.24 -19.99
N ALA A 108 6.53 0.09 -20.66
CA ALA A 108 7.68 -0.42 -21.42
C ALA A 108 7.97 0.39 -22.69
N ARG A 109 6.95 1.01 -23.31
CA ARG A 109 7.08 1.84 -24.52
C ARG A 109 7.76 3.19 -24.25
N GLY A 110 7.82 3.65 -22.99
CA GLY A 110 8.46 4.92 -22.63
C GLY A 110 7.78 6.14 -23.27
N PHE A 111 8.56 7.01 -23.91
CA PHE A 111 8.06 8.19 -24.62
C PHE A 111 7.76 7.90 -26.10
N ASP A 112 7.12 6.76 -26.40
CA ASP A 112 6.70 6.48 -27.78
C ASP A 112 5.44 7.31 -28.10
N CYS A 113 5.67 8.52 -28.61
CA CYS A 113 4.60 9.47 -28.96
C CYS A 113 3.84 9.07 -30.23
N TRP A 114 4.27 8.03 -30.96
CA TRP A 114 3.68 7.64 -32.24
C TRP A 114 2.58 6.58 -32.09
N HIS A 115 2.47 5.93 -30.93
CA HIS A 115 1.42 4.96 -30.66
C HIS A 115 0.25 5.63 -29.93
N ASP A 116 -0.90 5.61 -30.57
CA ASP A 116 -2.17 5.93 -29.91
C ASP A 116 -2.50 4.84 -28.89
N LEU A 117 -2.42 5.18 -27.60
CA LEU A 117 -2.79 4.27 -26.51
C LEU A 117 -4.26 3.85 -26.61
N GLY A 118 -5.09 4.68 -27.24
CA GLY A 118 -6.49 4.39 -27.53
C GLY A 118 -6.68 3.29 -28.58
N ALA A 119 -5.65 2.94 -29.34
CA ALA A 119 -5.72 1.89 -30.37
C ALA A 119 -5.25 0.51 -29.86
N ASP A 120 -4.63 0.42 -28.66
CA ASP A 120 -4.20 -0.87 -28.09
C ASP A 120 -5.34 -1.57 -27.35
N SER A 121 -6.14 -2.35 -28.08
CA SER A 121 -7.29 -3.07 -27.53
C SER A 121 -6.90 -4.01 -26.36
N THR A 122 -5.72 -4.63 -26.41
CA THR A 122 -5.24 -5.54 -25.37
C THR A 122 -4.96 -4.80 -24.06
N ALA A 123 -4.33 -3.60 -24.16
CA ALA A 123 -4.08 -2.77 -22.99
C ALA A 123 -5.38 -2.20 -22.40
N GLN A 124 -6.33 -1.79 -23.28
CA GLN A 124 -7.65 -1.33 -22.86
C GLN A 124 -8.46 -2.42 -22.14
N GLU A 125 -8.49 -3.63 -22.68
CA GLU A 125 -9.14 -4.77 -22.02
C GLU A 125 -8.50 -5.09 -20.66
N ALA A 126 -7.17 -5.04 -20.58
CA ALA A 126 -6.48 -5.25 -19.31
C ALA A 126 -6.84 -4.17 -18.29
N ALA A 127 -6.88 -2.90 -18.70
CA ALA A 127 -7.29 -1.79 -17.84
C ALA A 127 -8.77 -1.90 -17.42
N ALA A 128 -9.67 -2.28 -18.33
CA ALA A 128 -11.08 -2.49 -18.01
C ALA A 128 -11.28 -3.65 -17.01
N ARG A 129 -10.53 -4.75 -17.14
CA ARG A 129 -10.55 -5.84 -16.15
C ARG A 129 -10.10 -5.35 -14.76
N VAL A 130 -9.08 -4.50 -14.70
CA VAL A 130 -8.65 -3.90 -13.42
C VAL A 130 -9.75 -3.03 -12.83
N LEU A 131 -10.39 -2.17 -13.64
CA LEU A 131 -11.51 -1.35 -13.19
C LEU A 131 -12.68 -2.18 -12.65
N ALA A 132 -13.06 -3.24 -13.36
CA ALA A 132 -14.10 -4.15 -12.88
C ALA A 132 -13.72 -4.78 -11.54
N ARG A 133 -12.46 -5.18 -11.36
CA ARG A 133 -11.94 -5.78 -10.12
C ARG A 133 -12.00 -4.84 -8.93
N VAL A 134 -11.81 -3.54 -9.14
CA VAL A 134 -11.92 -2.53 -8.07
C VAL A 134 -13.33 -1.94 -7.93
N GLY A 135 -14.34 -2.56 -8.57
CA GLY A 135 -15.74 -2.15 -8.46
C GLY A 135 -16.12 -0.92 -9.28
N LEU A 136 -15.36 -0.62 -10.33
CA LEU A 136 -15.60 0.52 -11.23
C LEU A 136 -16.07 0.08 -12.64
N ALA A 137 -16.66 -1.12 -12.76
CA ALA A 137 -17.29 -1.57 -14.00
C ALA A 137 -18.41 -0.60 -14.41
N GLY A 138 -18.44 -0.22 -15.70
CA GLY A 138 -19.38 0.76 -16.25
C GLY A 138 -18.99 2.23 -16.00
N LYS A 139 -17.83 2.49 -15.38
CA LYS A 139 -17.29 3.85 -15.14
C LYS A 139 -15.99 4.12 -15.90
N GLU A 140 -15.66 3.30 -16.88
CA GLU A 140 -14.41 3.36 -17.64
C GLU A 140 -14.18 4.77 -18.24
N GLN A 141 -15.25 5.38 -18.76
CA GLN A 141 -15.18 6.69 -19.42
C GLN A 141 -15.46 7.87 -18.46
N ALA A 142 -15.78 7.60 -17.20
CA ALA A 142 -15.98 8.65 -16.20
C ALA A 142 -14.65 9.36 -15.90
N LYS A 143 -14.65 10.69 -15.90
CA LYS A 143 -13.47 11.45 -15.48
C LYS A 143 -13.18 11.21 -14.00
N ALA A 144 -11.91 11.05 -13.64
CA ALA A 144 -11.53 10.76 -12.26
C ALA A 144 -12.08 11.80 -11.26
N ARG A 145 -12.15 13.08 -11.65
CA ARG A 145 -12.74 14.15 -10.81
C ARG A 145 -14.24 14.01 -10.57
N SER A 146 -14.98 13.28 -11.42
CA SER A 146 -16.44 13.08 -11.28
C SER A 146 -16.79 11.87 -10.42
N LEU A 147 -15.82 11.04 -10.07
CA LEU A 147 -15.99 9.91 -9.18
C LEU A 147 -16.14 10.38 -7.72
N SER A 148 -16.95 9.67 -6.95
CA SER A 148 -17.02 9.87 -5.50
C SER A 148 -15.66 9.59 -4.84
N TYR A 149 -15.50 10.04 -3.61
CA TYR A 149 -14.25 9.82 -2.87
C TYR A 149 -13.87 8.33 -2.78
N GLY A 150 -14.82 7.46 -2.46
CA GLY A 150 -14.58 6.01 -2.38
C GLY A 150 -14.22 5.40 -3.72
N GLU A 151 -14.85 5.84 -4.82
CA GLU A 151 -14.52 5.41 -6.19
C GLU A 151 -13.14 5.89 -6.63
N ARG A 152 -12.76 7.10 -6.26
CA ARG A 152 -11.40 7.61 -6.51
C ARG A 152 -10.35 6.79 -5.75
N ARG A 153 -10.66 6.36 -4.52
CA ARG A 153 -9.79 5.47 -3.74
C ARG A 153 -9.67 4.09 -4.39
N ALA A 154 -10.79 3.53 -4.86
CA ALA A 154 -10.80 2.30 -5.63
C ALA A 154 -9.99 2.42 -6.93
N LEU A 155 -10.13 3.54 -7.65
CA LEU A 155 -9.34 3.82 -8.86
C LEU A 155 -7.84 3.89 -8.56
N GLU A 156 -7.43 4.52 -7.46
CA GLU A 156 -6.02 4.58 -7.05
C GLU A 156 -5.43 3.17 -6.82
N ILE A 157 -6.19 2.31 -6.13
CA ILE A 157 -5.79 0.90 -5.96
C ILE A 157 -5.73 0.21 -7.32
N GLY A 158 -6.69 0.47 -8.22
CA GLY A 158 -6.68 -0.02 -9.58
C GLY A 158 -5.41 0.37 -10.35
N VAL A 159 -5.01 1.63 -10.27
CA VAL A 159 -3.75 2.13 -10.89
C VAL A 159 -2.53 1.36 -10.33
N ALA A 160 -2.48 1.14 -9.02
CA ALA A 160 -1.40 0.36 -8.40
C ALA A 160 -1.39 -1.10 -8.85
N LEU A 161 -2.58 -1.72 -9.03
CA LEU A 161 -2.75 -3.09 -9.51
C LEU A 161 -2.42 -3.25 -11.00
N ALA A 162 -2.68 -2.21 -11.80
CA ALA A 162 -2.39 -2.23 -13.24
C ALA A 162 -0.91 -2.47 -13.56
N ALA A 163 -0.01 -2.11 -12.64
CA ALA A 163 1.42 -2.40 -12.74
C ALA A 163 1.76 -3.89 -12.55
N GLN A 164 0.78 -4.75 -12.27
CA GLN A 164 0.94 -6.19 -11.98
C GLN A 164 1.99 -6.46 -10.90
N PRO A 165 1.84 -5.87 -9.70
CA PRO A 165 2.85 -6.01 -8.66
C PRO A 165 2.83 -7.41 -8.04
N ARG A 166 3.97 -7.84 -7.49
CA ARG A 166 4.06 -8.97 -6.55
C ARG A 166 3.73 -8.54 -5.12
N MET A 167 3.94 -7.25 -4.81
CA MET A 167 3.72 -6.68 -3.49
C MET A 167 3.07 -5.31 -3.58
N LEU A 168 2.03 -5.09 -2.78
CA LEU A 168 1.26 -3.86 -2.72
C LEU A 168 1.33 -3.24 -1.33
N PHE A 169 1.75 -2.00 -1.27
CA PHE A 169 1.74 -1.18 -0.06
C PHE A 169 0.58 -0.20 -0.08
N LEU A 170 -0.26 -0.21 0.96
CA LEU A 170 -1.41 0.68 1.13
C LEU A 170 -1.21 1.56 2.38
N ASP A 171 -1.26 2.88 2.21
CA ASP A 171 -1.09 3.86 3.29
C ASP A 171 -2.46 4.45 3.65
N GLU A 172 -2.94 4.14 4.86
CA GLU A 172 -4.24 4.55 5.41
C GLU A 172 -5.39 4.44 4.39
N PRO A 173 -5.63 3.24 3.81
CA PRO A 173 -6.59 3.10 2.73
C PRO A 173 -8.05 3.34 3.17
N THR A 174 -8.36 3.30 4.48
CA THR A 174 -9.70 3.58 5.01
C THR A 174 -9.95 5.07 5.26
N ALA A 175 -8.91 5.91 5.23
CA ALA A 175 -9.03 7.33 5.54
C ALA A 175 -10.09 8.03 4.66
N GLY A 176 -11.05 8.69 5.31
CA GLY A 176 -12.14 9.41 4.63
C GLY A 176 -13.24 8.53 4.03
N LEU A 177 -13.18 7.21 4.20
CA LEU A 177 -14.27 6.30 3.82
C LEU A 177 -15.29 6.19 4.95
N GLY A 178 -16.59 6.21 4.60
CA GLY A 178 -17.62 5.80 5.54
C GLY A 178 -17.66 4.27 5.70
N ALA A 179 -18.54 3.78 6.59
CA ALA A 179 -18.67 2.36 6.92
C ALA A 179 -18.83 1.45 5.68
N GLU A 180 -19.69 1.85 4.73
CA GLU A 180 -19.92 1.11 3.49
C GLU A 180 -18.65 1.05 2.61
N GLY A 181 -17.96 2.18 2.46
CA GLY A 181 -16.70 2.26 1.69
C GLY A 181 -15.60 1.41 2.31
N THR A 182 -15.48 1.42 3.64
CA THR A 182 -14.55 0.58 4.40
C THR A 182 -14.86 -0.91 4.22
N ALA A 183 -16.14 -1.28 4.24
CA ALA A 183 -16.57 -2.67 4.02
C ALA A 183 -16.21 -3.15 2.61
N ARG A 184 -16.51 -2.37 1.57
CA ARG A 184 -16.12 -2.69 0.18
C ARG A 184 -14.61 -2.80 0.01
N LEU A 185 -13.85 -1.89 0.63
CA LEU A 185 -12.40 -1.96 0.62
C LEU A 185 -11.89 -3.24 1.30
N ALA A 186 -12.49 -3.65 2.41
CA ALA A 186 -12.13 -4.88 3.10
C ALA A 186 -12.33 -6.12 2.21
N GLU A 187 -13.47 -6.18 1.49
CA GLU A 187 -13.76 -7.26 0.52
C GLU A 187 -12.72 -7.30 -0.61
N LEU A 188 -12.42 -6.15 -1.21
CA LEU A 188 -11.41 -6.03 -2.24
C LEU A 188 -10.04 -6.51 -1.74
N VAL A 189 -9.59 -6.03 -0.58
CA VAL A 189 -8.30 -6.40 0.00
C VAL A 189 -8.25 -7.90 0.34
N ALA A 190 -9.36 -8.48 0.85
CA ALA A 190 -9.46 -9.90 1.13
C ALA A 190 -9.36 -10.77 -0.14
N GLU A 191 -9.88 -10.27 -1.28
CA GLU A 191 -9.70 -10.93 -2.58
C GLU A 191 -8.24 -10.83 -3.05
N LEU A 192 -7.68 -9.62 -2.98
CA LEU A 192 -6.32 -9.33 -3.46
C LEU A 192 -5.27 -10.13 -2.71
N LYS A 193 -5.42 -10.34 -1.39
CA LYS A 193 -4.42 -11.06 -0.58
C LYS A 193 -4.22 -12.52 -1.01
N ARG A 194 -5.15 -13.09 -1.78
CA ARG A 194 -5.00 -14.45 -2.34
C ARG A 194 -3.97 -14.53 -3.47
N GLN A 195 -3.60 -13.40 -4.04
CA GLN A 195 -2.77 -13.31 -5.24
C GLN A 195 -1.54 -12.42 -5.05
N LEU A 196 -1.56 -11.56 -4.03
CA LEU A 196 -0.55 -10.55 -3.76
C LEU A 196 -0.08 -10.61 -2.33
N THR A 197 1.16 -10.20 -2.11
CA THR A 197 1.63 -9.81 -0.78
C THR A 197 1.18 -8.38 -0.52
N ILE A 198 0.51 -8.14 0.59
CA ILE A 198 -0.04 -6.81 0.91
C ILE A 198 0.52 -6.33 2.24
N VAL A 199 0.95 -5.08 2.28
CA VAL A 199 1.29 -4.37 3.52
C VAL A 199 0.38 -3.17 3.66
N ILE A 200 -0.32 -3.07 4.79
CA ILE A 200 -1.24 -1.98 5.10
C ILE A 200 -0.72 -1.23 6.32
N ILE A 201 -0.58 0.09 6.18
CA ILE A 201 -0.43 0.97 7.34
C ILE A 201 -1.81 1.50 7.68
N GLU A 202 -2.23 1.29 8.90
CA GLU A 202 -3.54 1.71 9.38
C GLU A 202 -3.51 2.03 10.87
N HIS A 203 -4.42 2.91 11.26
CA HIS A 203 -4.73 3.19 12.66
C HIS A 203 -6.08 2.58 13.07
N ASP A 204 -6.91 2.17 12.12
CA ASP A 204 -8.14 1.41 12.36
C ASP A 204 -7.80 -0.06 12.65
N MET A 205 -7.79 -0.39 13.94
CA MET A 205 -7.52 -1.75 14.41
C MET A 205 -8.57 -2.75 13.93
N GLN A 206 -9.84 -2.34 13.86
CA GLN A 206 -10.93 -3.26 13.48
C GLN A 206 -10.77 -3.70 12.04
N PHE A 207 -10.47 -2.75 11.14
CA PHE A 207 -10.19 -3.04 9.76
C PHE A 207 -8.96 -3.95 9.62
N LEU A 208 -7.86 -3.59 10.28
CA LEU A 208 -6.60 -4.31 10.13
C LEU A 208 -6.67 -5.72 10.72
N PHE A 209 -7.24 -5.88 11.91
CA PHE A 209 -7.35 -7.18 12.61
C PHE A 209 -8.31 -8.15 11.91
N LYS A 210 -9.26 -7.65 11.12
CA LYS A 210 -10.15 -8.50 10.30
C LYS A 210 -9.42 -9.14 9.13
N LEU A 211 -8.34 -8.52 8.61
CA LEU A 211 -7.73 -8.87 7.33
C LEU A 211 -6.31 -9.42 7.46
N ALA A 212 -5.54 -8.91 8.43
CA ALA A 212 -4.12 -9.18 8.52
C ALA A 212 -3.83 -10.58 9.06
N ASP A 213 -2.80 -11.21 8.49
CA ASP A 213 -2.23 -12.46 9.00
C ASP A 213 -1.24 -12.17 10.13
N LYS A 214 -0.56 -11.01 10.06
CA LYS A 214 0.44 -10.54 11.02
C LYS A 214 0.39 -9.02 11.12
N VAL A 215 0.59 -8.49 12.31
CA VAL A 215 0.64 -7.04 12.54
C VAL A 215 1.88 -6.69 13.35
N SER A 216 2.59 -5.65 12.93
CA SER A 216 3.71 -5.06 13.66
C SER A 216 3.27 -3.70 14.22
N VAL A 217 3.53 -3.48 15.50
CA VAL A 217 3.18 -2.25 16.21
C VAL A 217 4.41 -1.38 16.33
N ILE A 218 4.37 -0.19 15.74
CA ILE A 218 5.44 0.80 15.82
C ILE A 218 5.07 1.86 16.85
N HIS A 219 6.01 2.15 17.75
CA HIS A 219 5.90 3.22 18.73
C HIS A 219 7.28 3.84 18.93
N TRP A 220 7.36 5.19 18.94
CA TRP A 220 8.61 5.94 19.03
C TRP A 220 9.72 5.45 18.09
N GLY A 221 9.33 5.12 16.85
CA GLY A 221 10.30 4.68 15.84
C GLY A 221 10.84 3.27 16.01
N GLN A 222 10.29 2.46 16.90
CA GLN A 222 10.70 1.06 17.15
C GLN A 222 9.51 0.11 17.00
N VAL A 223 9.77 -1.15 16.64
CA VAL A 223 8.76 -2.22 16.68
C VAL A 223 8.67 -2.72 18.11
N ILE A 224 7.56 -2.43 18.79
CA ILE A 224 7.35 -2.79 20.20
C ILE A 224 6.60 -4.11 20.39
N ALA A 225 5.86 -4.55 19.39
CA ALA A 225 5.16 -5.83 19.40
C ALA A 225 4.92 -6.30 17.96
N GLU A 226 4.92 -7.61 17.77
CA GLU A 226 4.60 -8.25 16.51
C GLU A 226 3.92 -9.60 16.76
N GLY A 227 2.89 -9.91 15.98
CA GLY A 227 2.15 -11.16 16.11
C GLY A 227 0.87 -11.20 15.29
N THR A 228 0.07 -12.24 15.47
CA THR A 228 -1.27 -12.30 14.89
C THR A 228 -2.20 -11.30 15.58
N PRO A 229 -3.33 -10.92 14.96
CA PRO A 229 -4.33 -10.08 15.60
C PRO A 229 -4.76 -10.57 16.99
N GLU A 230 -4.91 -11.88 17.17
CA GLU A 230 -5.29 -12.50 18.45
C GLU A 230 -4.22 -12.30 19.53
N GLN A 231 -2.96 -12.56 19.18
CA GLN A 231 -1.83 -12.36 20.09
C GLN A 231 -1.68 -10.90 20.52
N LEU A 232 -1.92 -9.96 19.58
CA LEU A 232 -1.81 -8.54 19.88
C LEU A 232 -2.95 -8.01 20.74
N LYS A 233 -4.15 -8.58 20.66
CA LYS A 233 -5.26 -8.24 21.57
C LYS A 233 -4.94 -8.56 23.05
N GLU A 234 -4.13 -9.58 23.28
CA GLU A 234 -3.69 -10.00 24.61
C GLU A 234 -2.43 -9.26 25.08
N ASN A 235 -1.71 -8.59 24.17
CA ASN A 235 -0.46 -7.93 24.49
C ASN A 235 -0.69 -6.69 25.38
N GLU A 236 -0.05 -6.65 26.54
CA GLU A 236 -0.21 -5.56 27.53
C GLU A 236 0.20 -4.19 27.00
N TRP A 237 1.27 -4.11 26.20
CA TRP A 237 1.73 -2.87 25.58
C TRP A 237 0.73 -2.31 24.59
N VAL A 238 0.14 -3.18 23.77
CA VAL A 238 -0.91 -2.79 22.82
C VAL A 238 -2.15 -2.29 23.56
N ARG A 239 -2.53 -2.94 24.64
CA ARG A 239 -3.66 -2.55 25.50
C ARG A 239 -3.42 -1.21 26.21
N ARG A 240 -2.20 -0.99 26.72
CA ARG A 240 -1.83 0.24 27.45
C ARG A 240 -1.59 1.46 26.53
N SER A 241 -1.18 1.23 25.28
CA SER A 241 -0.84 2.31 24.34
C SER A 241 -2.02 3.11 23.79
N ASN A 242 -3.24 2.98 24.36
CA ASN A 242 -4.51 3.56 23.86
C ASN A 242 -4.86 3.17 22.40
N LEU A 243 -4.07 2.30 21.77
CA LEU A 243 -4.40 1.69 20.48
C LEU A 243 -5.63 0.78 20.62
N GLY A 244 -5.96 0.35 21.83
CA GLY A 244 -7.04 -0.58 22.16
C GLY A 244 -8.30 0.04 22.75
N ARG A 245 -8.49 1.33 22.75
CA ARG A 245 -9.85 1.86 22.98
C ARG A 245 -10.70 1.59 21.73
N LEU A 246 -11.08 0.34 21.58
CA LEU A 246 -12.34 -0.03 20.97
C LEU A 246 -13.38 0.84 21.67
N GLN A 247 -13.90 1.85 20.98
CA GLN A 247 -15.07 2.54 21.46
C GLN A 247 -16.14 1.49 21.66
N ALA A 248 -16.38 1.13 22.91
CA ALA A 248 -17.56 0.46 23.31
C ALA A 248 -18.70 1.46 23.10
N THR A 249 -19.38 1.35 21.99
CA THR A 249 -20.73 1.89 21.75
C THR A 249 -21.56 0.82 21.10
#